data_a0a8c6948954a44905e54e1d4eabcec2
#
_entry.id   a0a8c6948954a44905e54e1d4eabcec2
#
_cell.length_a   1.000
_cell.length_b   1.000
_cell.length_c   1.000
_cell.angle_alpha   90.00
_cell.angle_beta   90.00
_cell.angle_gamma   90.00
#
_symmetry.space_group_name_H-M   'P 1'
#
loop_
_entity.id
_entity.type
_entity.pdbx_description
1 polymer ?
#
loop_
_entity_poly.entity_id
_entity_poly.type
_entity_poly.pdbx_seq_one_letter_code
_entity_poly.pdbx_strand_id
1 'polypeptide(L)'
;IDNVVQQIVPADSPDEAFKKEYVKERNIGIVFSGGPAPGGHNVIAGLFDAMKTASPSSRLYGFILGPDGILEDDYMEITQRMVDHHRNYGSFSMIKTGRTKIDSKAKMALALENCKKLNLDALVIVGGDDSNTNAAFLAQEFHKDGIQVIGVPKTIDGDIQVKDKNGNVLCAVSFGFHSAARAFASDISNLSNDGNSDVKYWHICKVMGRVASHLGLEVALQVHPNIFLIGEEMADYIDSARIEKAKKEGTVDYTAYGMTLRHVSRMICDGIVRRAAVGKNYGIIVIPEGVLEFINEIQVFIIKLNTIIAEYNQTHDLDFHSAFPTLEDKLDYLRRLVRLSREDKTFSTWNTRDDDLFNDLPAFFQEGLLTERDSHGNFQFSQVETEKVLMGLVQDYLKILKNRGDYKVGIKPDWYRKTLAKAGLNPDAFGPVLFKNYGSGAPCLLVKSSIVSNKTLKQELVRGGQIGNTEDIPAAIQKVYQTSVPKFKTQNHFYGYDGRGSDPTWFDCTYTYNLGHTVFSLIANKATGQMAAIKNLEKDFSQWEPIGIPIAPLMHLEERKGKLELVLERSIVDTNSPAYNVVKALQNEWLSATTGPDNYRNPGPIRFEGKNINVRPLTLTLNNLGRSKLTDS
;
A
#
# COMPACT_ATOMS: atom_id res chain seq x y z
N ILE A 1 -7.43 -29.93 -17.71
CA ILE A 1 -6.68 -28.65 -17.63
C ILE A 1 -5.25 -28.98 -17.26
N ASP A 2 -4.29 -28.54 -18.06
CA ASP A 2 -2.87 -28.78 -17.82
C ASP A 2 -2.38 -27.87 -16.67
N ASN A 3 -1.76 -28.48 -15.65
CA ASN A 3 -1.16 -27.76 -14.53
C ASN A 3 0.34 -27.48 -14.77
N VAL A 4 0.68 -27.08 -16.01
CA VAL A 4 2.08 -26.84 -16.44
C VAL A 4 2.17 -25.41 -16.98
N VAL A 5 3.28 -24.75 -16.69
CA VAL A 5 3.59 -23.45 -17.29
C VAL A 5 3.74 -23.62 -18.81
N GLN A 6 2.95 -22.87 -19.57
CA GLN A 6 2.98 -22.85 -21.02
C GLN A 6 3.97 -21.80 -21.51
N GLN A 7 5.03 -22.20 -22.20
CA GLN A 7 5.95 -21.27 -22.86
C GLN A 7 5.47 -20.97 -24.28
N ILE A 8 5.40 -19.70 -24.63
CA ILE A 8 5.05 -19.25 -25.97
C ILE A 8 6.36 -18.94 -26.69
N VAL A 9 6.65 -19.71 -27.71
CA VAL A 9 7.87 -19.57 -28.51
C VAL A 9 7.53 -19.36 -29.98
N PRO A 10 8.40 -18.68 -30.75
CA PRO A 10 8.25 -18.60 -32.19
C PRO A 10 8.22 -19.99 -32.83
N ALA A 11 7.34 -20.19 -33.79
CA ALA A 11 7.28 -21.43 -34.57
C ALA A 11 8.14 -21.27 -35.85
N ASP A 12 9.34 -21.82 -35.83
CA ASP A 12 10.27 -21.71 -36.97
C ASP A 12 9.74 -22.40 -38.24
N SER A 13 9.00 -23.51 -38.05
CA SER A 13 8.43 -24.28 -39.18
C SER A 13 7.08 -24.87 -38.78
N PRO A 14 6.01 -24.04 -38.64
CA PRO A 14 4.69 -24.51 -38.25
C PRO A 14 4.11 -25.45 -39.33
N ASP A 15 3.55 -26.57 -38.89
CA ASP A 15 2.83 -27.46 -39.77
C ASP A 15 1.50 -26.86 -40.27
N GLU A 16 0.91 -27.47 -41.28
CA GLU A 16 -0.33 -26.96 -41.89
C GLU A 16 -1.55 -27.04 -40.92
N ALA A 17 -1.56 -28.01 -40.03
CA ALA A 17 -2.62 -28.14 -39.02
C ALA A 17 -2.55 -26.98 -37.99
N PHE A 18 -1.37 -26.63 -37.54
CA PHE A 18 -1.15 -25.47 -36.67
C PHE A 18 -1.51 -24.16 -37.36
N LYS A 19 -1.04 -23.95 -38.60
CA LYS A 19 -1.39 -22.75 -39.38
C LYS A 19 -2.89 -22.60 -39.51
N LYS A 20 -3.59 -23.68 -39.87
CA LYS A 20 -5.05 -23.69 -40.01
C LYS A 20 -5.76 -23.37 -38.71
N GLU A 21 -5.31 -23.93 -37.59
CA GLU A 21 -5.86 -23.65 -36.26
C GLU A 21 -5.60 -22.20 -35.86
N TYR A 22 -4.38 -21.68 -36.12
CA TYR A 22 -4.00 -20.33 -35.73
C TYR A 22 -4.87 -19.25 -36.41
N VAL A 23 -5.17 -19.40 -37.68
CA VAL A 23 -5.99 -18.46 -38.49
C VAL A 23 -7.50 -18.74 -38.40
N LYS A 24 -7.93 -19.69 -37.56
CA LYS A 24 -9.34 -19.99 -37.36
C LYS A 24 -10.10 -18.75 -36.91
N GLU A 25 -11.29 -18.53 -37.47
CA GLU A 25 -12.23 -17.52 -36.94
C GLU A 25 -12.63 -17.86 -35.52
N ARG A 26 -12.62 -16.85 -34.63
CA ARG A 26 -12.97 -17.02 -33.23
C ARG A 26 -13.87 -15.90 -32.74
N ASN A 27 -14.80 -16.26 -31.86
CA ASN A 27 -15.56 -15.35 -31.04
C ASN A 27 -14.97 -15.36 -29.63
N ILE A 28 -14.45 -14.24 -29.13
CA ILE A 28 -13.81 -14.12 -27.84
C ILE A 28 -14.59 -13.12 -26.99
N GLY A 29 -14.91 -13.49 -25.77
CA GLY A 29 -15.47 -12.60 -24.75
C GLY A 29 -14.38 -12.04 -23.86
N ILE A 30 -14.46 -10.78 -23.46
CA ILE A 30 -13.56 -10.16 -22.49
C ILE A 30 -14.34 -9.40 -21.42
N VAL A 31 -13.91 -9.49 -20.19
CA VAL A 31 -14.53 -8.82 -19.05
C VAL A 31 -13.49 -8.23 -18.12
N PHE A 32 -13.75 -7.01 -17.61
CA PHE A 32 -12.99 -6.41 -16.53
C PHE A 32 -13.62 -6.74 -15.18
N SER A 33 -12.84 -7.20 -14.21
CA SER A 33 -13.34 -7.57 -12.88
C SER A 33 -12.53 -6.92 -11.77
N GLY A 34 -13.23 -6.33 -10.80
CA GLY A 34 -12.62 -5.62 -9.68
C GLY A 34 -12.36 -4.14 -9.94
N GLY A 35 -11.53 -3.49 -9.11
CA GLY A 35 -11.19 -2.07 -9.29
C GLY A 35 -10.45 -1.81 -10.61
N PRO A 36 -10.61 -0.64 -11.23
CA PRO A 36 -9.89 -0.29 -12.46
C PRO A 36 -8.39 -0.17 -12.20
N ALA A 37 -7.61 -0.27 -13.29
CA ALA A 37 -6.16 -0.06 -13.29
C ALA A 37 -5.71 0.49 -14.64
N PRO A 38 -4.64 1.29 -14.71
CA PRO A 38 -4.08 1.78 -15.97
C PRO A 38 -3.59 0.63 -16.86
N GLY A 39 -3.90 0.67 -18.13
CA GLY A 39 -3.44 -0.31 -19.12
C GLY A 39 -4.48 -1.35 -19.56
N GLY A 40 -5.64 -1.45 -18.90
CA GLY A 40 -6.67 -2.44 -19.28
C GLY A 40 -7.14 -2.33 -20.73
N HIS A 41 -7.29 -1.13 -21.23
CA HIS A 41 -7.66 -0.91 -22.64
C HIS A 41 -6.59 -1.45 -23.62
N ASN A 42 -5.31 -1.44 -23.22
CA ASN A 42 -4.24 -2.00 -24.04
C ASN A 42 -4.24 -3.54 -24.04
N VAL A 43 -4.76 -4.19 -23.00
CA VAL A 43 -5.03 -5.64 -23.04
C VAL A 43 -6.06 -5.94 -24.14
N ILE A 44 -7.16 -5.17 -24.17
CA ILE A 44 -8.16 -5.28 -25.23
C ILE A 44 -7.52 -5.02 -26.60
N ALA A 45 -6.72 -3.96 -26.74
CA ALA A 45 -6.07 -3.60 -27.99
C ALA A 45 -5.12 -4.70 -28.50
N GLY A 46 -4.27 -5.24 -27.62
CA GLY A 46 -3.35 -6.33 -27.97
C GLY A 46 -4.09 -7.60 -28.38
N LEU A 47 -5.13 -7.99 -27.65
CA LEU A 47 -5.96 -9.13 -27.99
C LEU A 47 -6.68 -8.93 -29.33
N PHE A 48 -7.28 -7.76 -29.54
CA PHE A 48 -8.00 -7.40 -30.75
C PHE A 48 -7.07 -7.41 -31.98
N ASP A 49 -5.91 -6.77 -31.88
CA ASP A 49 -4.96 -6.70 -32.98
C ASP A 49 -4.41 -8.09 -33.34
N ALA A 50 -4.04 -8.90 -32.33
CA ALA A 50 -3.56 -10.27 -32.56
C ALA A 50 -4.64 -11.14 -33.25
N MET A 51 -5.87 -11.07 -32.73
CA MET A 51 -7.00 -11.83 -33.24
C MET A 51 -7.35 -11.41 -34.68
N LYS A 52 -7.42 -10.10 -34.95
CA LYS A 52 -7.75 -9.57 -36.31
C LYS A 52 -6.63 -9.81 -37.31
N THR A 53 -5.38 -9.84 -36.88
CA THR A 53 -4.24 -10.21 -37.72
C THR A 53 -4.31 -11.68 -38.13
N ALA A 54 -4.68 -12.55 -37.18
CA ALA A 54 -4.83 -13.99 -37.48
C ALA A 54 -6.07 -14.27 -38.38
N SER A 55 -7.21 -13.68 -38.06
CA SER A 55 -8.47 -13.85 -38.77
C SER A 55 -9.33 -12.58 -38.69
N PRO A 56 -9.42 -11.78 -39.78
CA PRO A 56 -10.19 -10.54 -39.82
C PRO A 56 -11.69 -10.69 -39.49
N SER A 57 -12.26 -11.87 -39.75
CA SER A 57 -13.67 -12.18 -39.43
C SER A 57 -13.96 -12.47 -37.96
N SER A 58 -12.92 -12.77 -37.17
CA SER A 58 -13.07 -12.99 -35.72
C SER A 58 -13.71 -11.81 -35.02
N ARG A 59 -14.46 -12.06 -33.94
CA ARG A 59 -15.20 -11.03 -33.17
C ARG A 59 -14.77 -11.01 -31.72
N LEU A 60 -14.63 -9.80 -31.16
CA LEU A 60 -14.36 -9.58 -29.76
C LEU A 60 -15.58 -8.93 -29.10
N TYR A 61 -16.11 -9.56 -28.06
CA TYR A 61 -17.24 -9.09 -27.28
C TYR A 61 -16.78 -8.62 -25.91
N GLY A 62 -17.09 -7.39 -25.53
CA GLY A 62 -16.85 -6.84 -24.21
C GLY A 62 -18.10 -6.92 -23.35
N PHE A 63 -18.06 -7.63 -22.24
CA PHE A 63 -19.17 -7.68 -21.27
C PHE A 63 -19.17 -6.41 -20.42
N ILE A 64 -20.34 -5.77 -20.30
CA ILE A 64 -20.51 -4.48 -19.65
C ILE A 64 -20.64 -4.64 -18.14
N LEU A 65 -20.06 -3.71 -17.36
CA LEU A 65 -20.12 -3.70 -15.89
C LEU A 65 -19.54 -4.97 -15.22
N GLY A 66 -18.59 -5.61 -15.89
CA GLY A 66 -17.88 -6.75 -15.32
C GLY A 66 -18.64 -8.07 -15.42
N PRO A 67 -18.49 -8.98 -14.42
CA PRO A 67 -19.15 -10.29 -14.45
C PRO A 67 -20.68 -10.22 -14.48
N ASP A 68 -21.29 -9.11 -14.06
CA ASP A 68 -22.74 -8.90 -14.19
C ASP A 68 -23.16 -8.92 -15.65
N GLY A 69 -22.37 -8.31 -16.55
CA GLY A 69 -22.66 -8.35 -17.98
C GLY A 69 -22.69 -9.76 -18.56
N ILE A 70 -21.89 -10.69 -18.02
CA ILE A 70 -21.97 -12.11 -18.43
C ILE A 70 -23.28 -12.73 -17.96
N LEU A 71 -23.73 -12.42 -16.73
CA LEU A 71 -24.96 -13.00 -16.15
C LEU A 71 -26.22 -12.38 -16.76
N GLU A 72 -26.20 -11.10 -17.07
CA GLU A 72 -27.35 -10.35 -17.59
C GLU A 72 -27.42 -10.33 -19.13
N ASP A 73 -26.46 -11.00 -19.80
CA ASP A 73 -26.35 -11.03 -21.28
C ASP A 73 -26.17 -9.61 -21.88
N ASP A 74 -25.48 -8.74 -21.10
CA ASP A 74 -25.17 -7.35 -21.49
C ASP A 74 -23.74 -7.22 -22.03
N TYR A 75 -23.62 -7.01 -23.33
CA TYR A 75 -22.33 -6.96 -24.03
C TYR A 75 -22.36 -6.02 -25.22
N MET A 76 -21.19 -5.69 -25.72
CA MET A 76 -21.02 -4.99 -27.00
C MET A 76 -19.94 -5.66 -27.86
N GLU A 77 -20.10 -5.65 -29.18
CA GLU A 77 -19.01 -6.01 -30.09
C GLU A 77 -17.98 -4.88 -30.12
N ILE A 78 -16.73 -5.20 -29.84
CA ILE A 78 -15.62 -4.23 -29.83
C ILE A 78 -15.13 -4.03 -31.27
N THR A 79 -15.15 -2.79 -31.70
CA THR A 79 -14.76 -2.40 -33.06
C THR A 79 -13.37 -1.75 -33.10
N GLN A 80 -12.72 -1.74 -34.27
CA GLN A 80 -11.44 -1.06 -34.49
C GLN A 80 -11.48 0.41 -34.00
N ARG A 81 -12.53 1.15 -34.30
CA ARG A 81 -12.70 2.53 -33.88
C ARG A 81 -12.69 2.69 -32.36
N MET A 82 -13.33 1.78 -31.66
CA MET A 82 -13.36 1.80 -30.19
C MET A 82 -11.96 1.51 -29.62
N VAL A 83 -11.28 0.51 -30.16
CA VAL A 83 -9.91 0.17 -29.76
C VAL A 83 -8.97 1.36 -29.96
N ASP A 84 -8.99 1.97 -31.16
CA ASP A 84 -8.10 3.10 -31.47
C ASP A 84 -8.36 4.33 -30.62
N HIS A 85 -9.63 4.56 -30.22
CA HIS A 85 -9.99 5.66 -29.32
C HIS A 85 -9.47 5.46 -27.90
N HIS A 86 -9.30 4.20 -27.46
CA HIS A 86 -8.93 3.89 -26.08
C HIS A 86 -7.48 3.42 -25.91
N ARG A 87 -6.69 3.33 -26.99
CA ARG A 87 -5.27 2.98 -26.88
C ARG A 87 -4.55 3.95 -25.95
N ASN A 88 -3.79 3.41 -25.00
CA ASN A 88 -3.04 4.17 -24.00
C ASN A 88 -3.91 5.09 -23.12
N TYR A 89 -5.21 4.83 -23.06
CA TYR A 89 -6.15 5.56 -22.22
C TYR A 89 -6.33 4.84 -20.88
N GLY A 90 -6.32 5.60 -19.78
CA GLY A 90 -6.43 5.07 -18.43
C GLY A 90 -7.82 4.49 -18.10
N SER A 91 -7.91 3.85 -16.94
CA SER A 91 -9.16 3.28 -16.41
C SER A 91 -9.73 2.11 -17.24
N PHE A 92 -11.02 1.82 -17.05
CA PHE A 92 -11.78 0.74 -17.71
C PHE A 92 -13.04 1.26 -18.40
N SER A 93 -12.99 2.49 -18.93
CA SER A 93 -14.17 3.21 -19.39
C SER A 93 -14.89 2.57 -20.58
N MET A 94 -14.20 1.78 -21.44
CA MET A 94 -14.78 1.17 -22.62
C MET A 94 -15.94 0.23 -22.30
N ILE A 95 -15.72 -0.76 -21.44
CA ILE A 95 -16.70 -1.78 -21.06
C ILE A 95 -17.07 -1.77 -19.57
N LYS A 96 -16.53 -0.80 -18.80
CA LYS A 96 -16.74 -0.68 -17.36
C LYS A 96 -16.16 -1.90 -16.59
N THR A 97 -16.46 -1.99 -15.29
CA THR A 97 -16.02 -3.09 -14.44
C THR A 97 -17.04 -3.35 -13.33
N GLY A 98 -17.05 -4.56 -12.78
CA GLY A 98 -17.89 -4.96 -11.64
C GLY A 98 -17.15 -5.87 -10.68
N ARG A 99 -17.79 -6.18 -9.53
CA ARG A 99 -17.20 -7.01 -8.47
C ARG A 99 -18.00 -8.28 -8.17
N THR A 100 -19.03 -8.57 -8.95
CA THR A 100 -19.84 -9.77 -8.79
C THR A 100 -19.01 -11.01 -9.01
N LYS A 101 -19.15 -12.00 -8.13
CA LYS A 101 -18.52 -13.32 -8.29
C LYS A 101 -19.50 -14.28 -8.96
N ILE A 102 -18.99 -15.06 -9.92
CA ILE A 102 -19.71 -16.19 -10.51
C ILE A 102 -19.31 -17.45 -9.71
N ASP A 103 -19.85 -17.58 -8.50
CA ASP A 103 -19.40 -18.49 -7.46
C ASP A 103 -20.37 -19.63 -7.15
N SER A 104 -21.61 -19.57 -7.66
CA SER A 104 -22.61 -20.62 -7.48
C SER A 104 -22.80 -21.43 -8.77
N LYS A 105 -23.21 -22.70 -8.63
CA LYS A 105 -23.54 -23.56 -9.79
C LYS A 105 -24.58 -22.94 -10.72
N ALA A 106 -25.56 -22.24 -10.16
CA ALA A 106 -26.60 -21.57 -10.93
C ALA A 106 -26.02 -20.41 -11.75
N LYS A 107 -25.17 -19.55 -11.15
CA LYS A 107 -24.49 -18.46 -11.87
C LYS A 107 -23.53 -19.00 -12.93
N MET A 108 -22.78 -20.08 -12.64
CA MET A 108 -21.87 -20.69 -13.62
C MET A 108 -22.64 -21.26 -14.82
N ALA A 109 -23.77 -21.93 -14.57
CA ALA A 109 -24.63 -22.46 -15.64
C ALA A 109 -25.22 -21.32 -16.50
N LEU A 110 -25.69 -20.24 -15.88
CA LEU A 110 -26.23 -19.08 -16.59
C LEU A 110 -25.12 -18.37 -17.43
N ALA A 111 -23.94 -18.18 -16.84
CA ALA A 111 -22.81 -17.61 -17.54
C ALA A 111 -22.41 -18.46 -18.77
N LEU A 112 -22.37 -19.77 -18.61
CA LEU A 112 -22.09 -20.71 -19.70
C LEU A 112 -23.15 -20.61 -20.81
N GLU A 113 -24.43 -20.57 -20.44
CA GLU A 113 -25.55 -20.43 -21.40
C GLU A 113 -25.39 -19.14 -22.22
N ASN A 114 -25.11 -18.01 -21.56
CA ASN A 114 -24.94 -16.72 -22.23
C ASN A 114 -23.68 -16.70 -23.15
N CYS A 115 -22.58 -17.31 -22.71
CA CYS A 115 -21.40 -17.48 -23.56
C CYS A 115 -21.69 -18.35 -24.80
N LYS A 116 -22.51 -19.40 -24.66
CA LYS A 116 -22.94 -20.26 -25.79
C LYS A 116 -23.82 -19.52 -26.81
N LYS A 117 -24.69 -18.62 -26.36
CA LYS A 117 -25.51 -17.78 -27.26
C LYS A 117 -24.66 -16.97 -28.25
N LEU A 118 -23.49 -16.49 -27.79
CA LEU A 118 -22.51 -15.76 -28.59
C LEU A 118 -21.57 -16.68 -29.36
N ASN A 119 -21.71 -18.00 -29.25
CA ASN A 119 -20.78 -18.99 -29.81
C ASN A 119 -19.31 -18.68 -29.43
N LEU A 120 -19.05 -18.36 -28.19
CA LEU A 120 -17.70 -18.03 -27.72
C LEU A 120 -16.77 -19.24 -27.79
N ASP A 121 -15.60 -19.08 -28.40
CA ASP A 121 -14.48 -20.01 -28.32
C ASP A 121 -13.69 -19.80 -27.00
N ALA A 122 -13.65 -18.57 -26.49
CA ALA A 122 -12.92 -18.24 -25.27
C ALA A 122 -13.54 -17.08 -24.48
N LEU A 123 -13.31 -17.07 -23.16
CA LEU A 123 -13.62 -15.99 -22.24
C LEU A 123 -12.32 -15.51 -21.56
N VAL A 124 -12.06 -14.21 -21.59
CA VAL A 124 -10.90 -13.57 -20.97
C VAL A 124 -11.34 -12.77 -19.76
N ILE A 125 -10.78 -13.10 -18.60
CA ILE A 125 -11.09 -12.43 -17.33
C ILE A 125 -9.88 -11.60 -16.89
N VAL A 126 -10.04 -10.29 -16.96
CA VAL A 126 -9.00 -9.33 -16.56
C VAL A 126 -9.31 -8.85 -15.13
N GLY A 127 -8.53 -9.28 -14.15
CA GLY A 127 -8.83 -8.94 -12.78
C GLY A 127 -7.75 -9.32 -11.76
N GLY A 128 -8.04 -9.06 -10.49
CA GLY A 128 -7.16 -9.36 -9.37
C GLY A 128 -7.14 -10.85 -8.99
N ASP A 129 -6.70 -11.14 -7.76
CA ASP A 129 -6.62 -12.47 -7.17
C ASP A 129 -7.95 -13.22 -7.18
N ASP A 130 -9.01 -12.62 -6.64
CA ASP A 130 -10.37 -13.20 -6.63
C ASP A 130 -10.90 -13.48 -8.04
N SER A 131 -10.62 -12.59 -8.98
CA SER A 131 -11.08 -12.74 -10.38
C SER A 131 -10.35 -13.85 -11.10
N ASN A 132 -9.04 -13.99 -10.90
CA ASN A 132 -8.25 -15.09 -11.45
C ASN A 132 -8.60 -16.43 -10.78
N THR A 133 -8.90 -16.43 -9.48
CA THR A 133 -9.48 -17.60 -8.80
C THR A 133 -10.79 -18.03 -9.46
N ASN A 134 -11.69 -17.08 -9.71
CA ASN A 134 -12.96 -17.35 -10.39
C ASN A 134 -12.76 -17.85 -11.83
N ALA A 135 -11.74 -17.31 -12.54
CA ALA A 135 -11.36 -17.78 -13.87
C ALA A 135 -10.97 -19.27 -13.88
N ALA A 136 -10.28 -19.76 -12.83
CA ALA A 136 -9.92 -21.18 -12.73
C ALA A 136 -11.17 -22.07 -12.60
N PHE A 137 -12.15 -21.69 -11.77
CA PHE A 137 -13.39 -22.43 -11.64
C PHE A 137 -14.22 -22.43 -12.93
N LEU A 138 -14.33 -21.27 -13.57
CA LEU A 138 -15.02 -21.15 -14.86
C LEU A 138 -14.31 -21.96 -15.94
N ALA A 139 -12.98 -22.01 -15.95
CA ALA A 139 -12.21 -22.84 -16.89
C ALA A 139 -12.55 -24.33 -16.73
N GLN A 140 -12.69 -24.81 -15.51
CA GLN A 140 -13.03 -26.21 -15.24
C GLN A 140 -14.44 -26.56 -15.75
N GLU A 141 -15.42 -25.66 -15.56
CA GLU A 141 -16.78 -25.91 -16.02
C GLU A 141 -16.92 -25.72 -17.53
N PHE A 142 -16.37 -24.67 -18.09
CA PHE A 142 -16.55 -24.29 -19.51
C PHE A 142 -15.77 -25.17 -20.48
N HIS A 143 -14.67 -25.77 -20.01
CA HIS A 143 -13.87 -26.68 -20.83
C HIS A 143 -14.65 -27.85 -21.43
N LYS A 144 -15.65 -28.37 -20.70
CA LYS A 144 -16.53 -29.48 -21.14
C LYS A 144 -17.33 -29.10 -22.41
N ASP A 145 -17.59 -27.83 -22.57
CA ASP A 145 -18.34 -27.24 -23.69
C ASP A 145 -17.45 -26.58 -24.75
N GLY A 146 -16.12 -26.78 -24.64
CA GLY A 146 -15.14 -26.29 -25.61
C GLY A 146 -14.80 -24.81 -25.48
N ILE A 147 -15.28 -24.11 -24.43
CA ILE A 147 -14.97 -22.70 -24.18
C ILE A 147 -13.72 -22.62 -23.29
N GLN A 148 -12.69 -21.94 -23.76
CA GLN A 148 -11.46 -21.69 -23.02
C GLN A 148 -11.63 -20.50 -22.08
N VAL A 149 -10.97 -20.50 -20.92
CA VAL A 149 -10.95 -19.36 -19.99
C VAL A 149 -9.51 -19.01 -19.66
N ILE A 150 -9.14 -17.76 -19.92
CA ILE A 150 -7.80 -17.21 -19.67
C ILE A 150 -7.93 -16.03 -18.70
N GLY A 151 -7.10 -16.04 -17.66
CA GLY A 151 -6.97 -14.92 -16.72
C GLY A 151 -5.88 -13.93 -17.14
N VAL A 152 -6.03 -12.67 -16.74
CA VAL A 152 -5.00 -11.63 -16.89
C VAL A 152 -4.81 -10.93 -15.54
N PRO A 153 -3.59 -10.88 -15.00
CA PRO A 153 -3.33 -10.35 -13.67
C PRO A 153 -3.40 -8.82 -13.67
N LYS A 154 -4.34 -8.29 -12.91
CA LYS A 154 -4.59 -6.86 -12.77
C LYS A 154 -4.68 -6.47 -11.31
N THR A 155 -3.76 -5.68 -10.81
CA THR A 155 -3.86 -4.96 -9.54
C THR A 155 -2.83 -3.83 -9.50
N ILE A 156 -3.19 -2.69 -8.91
CA ILE A 156 -2.21 -1.64 -8.63
C ILE A 156 -1.39 -1.94 -7.38
N ASP A 157 -1.83 -2.89 -6.54
CA ASP A 157 -1.22 -3.17 -5.22
C ASP A 157 0.12 -3.92 -5.35
N GLY A 158 0.39 -4.57 -6.49
CA GLY A 158 1.62 -5.32 -6.73
C GLY A 158 1.70 -6.68 -6.03
N ASP A 159 0.58 -7.15 -5.49
CA ASP A 159 0.48 -8.35 -4.67
C ASP A 159 0.30 -9.66 -5.45
N ILE A 160 0.09 -9.60 -6.78
CA ILE A 160 0.12 -10.78 -7.66
C ILE A 160 1.54 -10.96 -8.19
N GLN A 161 2.34 -11.74 -7.48
CA GLN A 161 3.67 -12.16 -7.89
C GLN A 161 3.75 -13.68 -7.85
N VAL A 162 4.30 -14.29 -8.89
CA VAL A 162 4.39 -15.74 -8.99
C VAL A 162 5.83 -16.16 -9.18
N LYS A 163 6.28 -17.09 -8.35
CA LYS A 163 7.58 -17.77 -8.49
C LYS A 163 7.36 -19.27 -8.66
N ASP A 164 8.24 -19.92 -9.41
CA ASP A 164 8.26 -21.38 -9.44
C ASP A 164 8.90 -21.96 -8.15
N LYS A 165 8.86 -23.27 -8.02
CA LYS A 165 9.44 -23.99 -6.88
C LYS A 165 10.97 -23.81 -6.72
N ASN A 166 11.65 -23.32 -7.73
CA ASN A 166 13.08 -23.03 -7.72
C ASN A 166 13.35 -21.55 -7.41
N GLY A 167 12.31 -20.74 -7.20
CA GLY A 167 12.41 -19.31 -6.95
C GLY A 167 12.50 -18.44 -8.21
N ASN A 168 12.40 -19.02 -9.42
CA ASN A 168 12.39 -18.23 -10.64
C ASN A 168 11.08 -17.45 -10.77
N VAL A 169 11.18 -16.17 -11.11
CA VAL A 169 10.02 -15.28 -11.24
C VAL A 169 9.30 -15.59 -12.55
N LEU A 170 8.02 -15.95 -12.44
CA LEU A 170 7.12 -16.20 -13.58
C LEU A 170 6.23 -14.99 -13.85
N CYS A 171 5.73 -14.34 -12.82
CA CYS A 171 5.03 -13.06 -12.88
C CYS A 171 5.65 -12.14 -11.83
N ALA A 172 6.35 -11.10 -12.27
CA ALA A 172 7.06 -10.19 -11.38
C ALA A 172 6.15 -9.12 -10.79
N VAL A 173 5.16 -8.67 -11.57
CA VAL A 173 4.24 -7.59 -11.24
C VAL A 173 2.99 -7.67 -12.12
N SER A 174 1.84 -7.34 -11.55
CA SER A 174 0.59 -7.13 -12.29
C SER A 174 0.57 -5.77 -12.96
N PHE A 175 -0.21 -5.60 -14.02
CA PHE A 175 -0.30 -4.33 -14.71
C PHE A 175 -1.08 -3.27 -13.91
N GLY A 176 -0.77 -2.02 -14.15
CA GLY A 176 -1.30 -0.84 -13.48
C GLY A 176 -0.51 -0.42 -12.24
N PHE A 177 0.33 -1.29 -11.68
CA PHE A 177 1.18 -1.02 -10.53
C PHE A 177 2.14 0.15 -10.79
N HIS A 178 2.91 0.08 -11.88
CA HIS A 178 3.88 1.11 -12.18
C HIS A 178 3.24 2.47 -12.46
N SER A 179 2.14 2.49 -13.22
CA SER A 179 1.43 3.73 -13.54
C SER A 179 0.85 4.40 -12.30
N ALA A 180 0.22 3.62 -11.40
CA ALA A 180 -0.29 4.14 -10.14
C ALA A 180 0.84 4.68 -9.25
N ALA A 181 1.95 3.92 -9.12
CA ALA A 181 3.11 4.38 -8.37
C ALA A 181 3.70 5.69 -8.92
N ARG A 182 3.76 5.83 -10.25
CA ARG A 182 4.25 7.05 -10.92
C ARG A 182 3.34 8.24 -10.71
N ALA A 183 2.01 8.06 -10.76
CA ALA A 183 1.06 9.11 -10.46
C ALA A 183 1.25 9.62 -9.02
N PHE A 184 1.27 8.71 -8.05
CA PHE A 184 1.48 9.06 -6.65
C PHE A 184 2.85 9.71 -6.41
N ALA A 185 3.91 9.18 -7.01
CA ALA A 185 5.25 9.73 -6.87
C ALA A 185 5.36 11.15 -7.43
N SER A 186 4.67 11.44 -8.53
CA SER A 186 4.62 12.79 -9.10
C SER A 186 4.00 13.79 -8.12
N ASP A 187 2.85 13.44 -7.54
CA ASP A 187 2.15 14.31 -6.60
C ASP A 187 2.90 14.49 -5.28
N ILE A 188 3.43 13.40 -4.71
CA ILE A 188 4.24 13.46 -3.49
C ILE A 188 5.53 14.28 -3.71
N SER A 189 6.14 14.17 -4.89
CA SER A 189 7.28 15.02 -5.26
C SER A 189 6.91 16.50 -5.31
N ASN A 190 5.71 16.83 -5.82
CA ASN A 190 5.20 18.20 -5.79
C ASN A 190 5.02 18.71 -4.35
N LEU A 191 4.47 17.88 -3.44
CA LEU A 191 4.37 18.21 -2.02
C LEU A 191 5.74 18.37 -1.36
N SER A 192 6.72 17.57 -1.75
CA SER A 192 8.11 17.71 -1.26
C SER A 192 8.71 19.05 -1.65
N ASN A 193 8.49 19.48 -2.89
CA ASN A 193 8.95 20.77 -3.39
C ASN A 193 8.25 21.94 -2.69
N ASP A 194 6.93 21.86 -2.50
CA ASP A 194 6.15 22.84 -1.77
C ASP A 194 6.62 22.97 -0.31
N GLY A 195 6.65 21.85 0.41
CA GLY A 195 7.09 21.78 1.80
C GLY A 195 8.53 22.29 2.00
N ASN A 196 9.42 22.06 1.03
CA ASN A 196 10.79 22.55 1.05
C ASN A 196 10.86 24.06 0.80
N SER A 197 9.92 24.60 0.06
CA SER A 197 9.85 26.03 -0.27
C SER A 197 9.23 26.85 0.88
N ASP A 198 8.15 26.35 1.48
CA ASP A 198 7.41 27.05 2.54
C ASP A 198 7.92 26.68 3.96
N VAL A 199 8.74 25.63 4.09
CA VAL A 199 9.31 25.07 5.33
C VAL A 199 8.29 24.83 6.43
N LYS A 200 7.10 24.37 6.03
CA LYS A 200 5.95 24.12 6.87
C LYS A 200 5.37 22.74 6.61
N TYR A 201 4.59 22.27 7.54
CA TYR A 201 3.78 21.06 7.52
C TYR A 201 4.57 19.74 7.42
N TRP A 202 4.03 18.76 8.08
CA TRP A 202 4.30 17.36 7.82
C TRP A 202 3.18 16.84 6.91
N HIS A 203 3.52 16.45 5.69
CA HIS A 203 2.59 15.84 4.77
C HIS A 203 2.54 14.34 5.03
N ILE A 204 1.35 13.84 5.38
CA ILE A 204 1.11 12.43 5.66
C ILE A 204 0.45 11.84 4.41
N CYS A 205 1.22 11.06 3.67
CA CYS A 205 0.84 10.48 2.38
C CYS A 205 0.47 9.01 2.60
N LYS A 206 -0.83 8.73 2.70
CA LYS A 206 -1.35 7.37 2.74
C LYS A 206 -1.47 6.85 1.31
N VAL A 207 -0.81 5.74 1.01
CA VAL A 207 -0.81 5.09 -0.30
C VAL A 207 -1.66 3.83 -0.25
N MET A 208 -2.53 3.64 -1.24
CA MET A 208 -3.38 2.45 -1.37
C MET A 208 -2.52 1.17 -1.39
N GLY A 209 -3.08 0.08 -0.92
CA GLY A 209 -2.44 -1.22 -0.75
C GLY A 209 -2.84 -1.83 0.58
N ARG A 210 -3.87 -2.72 0.56
CA ARG A 210 -4.46 -3.24 1.80
C ARG A 210 -3.61 -4.30 2.48
N VAL A 211 -3.09 -5.24 1.70
CA VAL A 211 -2.50 -6.49 2.22
C VAL A 211 -0.99 -6.49 2.13
N ALA A 212 -0.40 -5.64 1.29
CA ALA A 212 1.03 -5.60 1.07
C ALA A 212 1.50 -4.18 0.82
N SER A 213 2.74 -3.89 1.18
CA SER A 213 3.34 -2.55 1.07
C SER A 213 4.10 -2.31 -0.25
N HIS A 214 3.92 -3.17 -1.27
CA HIS A 214 4.67 -3.05 -2.54
C HIS A 214 4.51 -1.69 -3.20
N LEU A 215 3.28 -1.16 -3.27
CA LEU A 215 3.02 0.14 -3.90
C LEU A 215 3.66 1.29 -3.12
N GLY A 216 3.58 1.25 -1.79
CA GLY A 216 4.27 2.20 -0.92
C GLY A 216 5.78 2.12 -1.07
N LEU A 217 6.36 0.92 -1.20
CA LEU A 217 7.79 0.70 -1.41
C LEU A 217 8.26 1.30 -2.75
N GLU A 218 7.52 1.06 -3.83
CA GLU A 218 7.82 1.63 -5.14
C GLU A 218 7.78 3.16 -5.12
N VAL A 219 6.74 3.74 -4.51
CA VAL A 219 6.61 5.20 -4.33
C VAL A 219 7.79 5.75 -3.51
N ALA A 220 8.13 5.11 -2.40
CA ALA A 220 9.24 5.56 -1.55
C ALA A 220 10.58 5.56 -2.29
N LEU A 221 10.85 4.54 -3.10
CA LEU A 221 12.04 4.46 -3.95
C LEU A 221 12.06 5.55 -5.04
N GLN A 222 10.90 6.04 -5.45
CA GLN A 222 10.80 7.09 -6.47
C GLN A 222 10.91 8.50 -5.89
N VAL A 223 10.54 8.74 -4.62
CA VAL A 223 10.46 10.12 -4.05
C VAL A 223 11.40 10.38 -2.88
N HIS A 224 11.94 9.34 -2.23
CA HIS A 224 12.80 9.41 -1.04
C HIS A 224 12.14 10.24 0.09
N PRO A 225 11.01 9.82 0.66
CA PRO A 225 10.33 10.53 1.73
C PRO A 225 11.19 10.54 3.00
N ASN A 226 11.01 11.53 3.87
CA ASN A 226 11.78 11.62 5.11
C ASN A 226 11.51 10.45 6.07
N ILE A 227 10.28 9.96 6.10
CA ILE A 227 9.88 8.80 6.88
C ILE A 227 9.02 7.91 5.97
N PHE A 228 9.38 6.64 5.89
CA PHE A 228 8.60 5.61 5.21
C PHE A 228 8.37 4.45 6.16
N LEU A 229 7.14 3.96 6.20
CA LEU A 229 6.74 2.81 6.98
C LEU A 229 6.34 1.66 6.05
N ILE A 230 6.61 0.44 6.46
CA ILE A 230 6.24 -0.80 5.78
C ILE A 230 5.67 -1.77 6.81
N GLY A 231 4.52 -2.34 6.50
CA GLY A 231 3.80 -3.22 7.43
C GLY A 231 4.57 -4.49 7.73
N GLU A 232 5.18 -5.08 6.72
CA GLU A 232 5.92 -6.34 6.82
C GLU A 232 7.08 -6.27 7.82
N GLU A 233 7.81 -5.15 7.88
CA GLU A 233 8.86 -4.94 8.90
C GLU A 233 8.28 -4.89 10.31
N MET A 234 7.06 -4.37 10.46
CA MET A 234 6.39 -4.32 11.75
C MET A 234 5.98 -5.71 12.23
N ALA A 235 5.50 -6.56 11.32
CA ALA A 235 5.15 -7.95 11.62
C ALA A 235 6.37 -8.80 11.96
N ASP A 236 7.48 -8.60 11.26
CA ASP A 236 8.74 -9.34 11.46
C ASP A 236 9.49 -8.94 12.73
N TYR A 237 9.11 -7.85 13.38
CA TYR A 237 9.79 -7.37 14.58
C TYR A 237 9.60 -8.31 15.77
N ILE A 238 10.69 -8.61 16.48
CA ILE A 238 10.70 -9.45 17.67
C ILE A 238 11.40 -8.71 18.82
N ASP A 239 10.68 -8.50 19.92
CA ASP A 239 11.24 -7.96 21.16
C ASP A 239 11.78 -9.10 22.04
N SER A 240 13.02 -9.51 21.78
CA SER A 240 13.69 -10.59 22.49
C SER A 240 13.77 -10.36 24.00
N ALA A 241 13.92 -9.11 24.43
CA ALA A 241 14.02 -8.78 25.87
C ALA A 241 12.71 -9.04 26.61
N ARG A 242 11.57 -8.72 25.99
CA ARG A 242 10.23 -9.01 26.54
C ARG A 242 9.93 -10.50 26.53
N ILE A 243 10.35 -11.23 25.50
CA ILE A 243 10.20 -12.69 25.43
C ILE A 243 10.98 -13.35 26.57
N GLU A 244 12.24 -12.96 26.77
CA GLU A 244 13.04 -13.51 27.88
C GLU A 244 12.47 -13.19 29.25
N LYS A 245 11.94 -11.97 29.42
CA LYS A 245 11.27 -11.59 30.66
C LYS A 245 10.04 -12.47 30.91
N ALA A 246 9.17 -12.62 29.93
CA ALA A 246 7.98 -13.46 30.01
C ALA A 246 8.33 -14.93 30.32
N LYS A 247 9.38 -15.47 29.69
CA LYS A 247 9.89 -16.83 29.98
C LYS A 247 10.33 -16.99 31.43
N LYS A 248 11.03 -16.00 31.99
CA LYS A 248 11.44 -15.99 33.39
C LYS A 248 10.26 -15.94 34.35
N GLU A 249 9.18 -15.30 33.95
CA GLU A 249 7.93 -15.18 34.70
C GLU A 249 6.98 -16.37 34.48
N GLY A 250 7.36 -17.35 33.65
CA GLY A 250 6.54 -18.52 33.30
C GLY A 250 5.30 -18.18 32.46
N THR A 251 5.34 -17.04 31.74
CA THR A 251 4.24 -16.53 30.92
C THR A 251 4.66 -16.38 29.45
N VAL A 252 3.69 -16.07 28.57
CA VAL A 252 3.92 -15.72 27.17
C VAL A 252 3.44 -14.30 26.94
N ASP A 253 4.35 -13.43 26.48
CA ASP A 253 3.98 -12.07 26.05
C ASP A 253 3.78 -12.03 24.53
N TYR A 254 2.54 -12.18 24.09
CA TYR A 254 2.19 -12.13 22.66
C TYR A 254 2.47 -10.77 22.03
N THR A 255 2.55 -9.68 22.81
CA THR A 255 2.86 -8.34 22.30
C THR A 255 4.37 -8.11 22.07
N ALA A 256 5.19 -9.11 22.35
CA ALA A 256 6.61 -9.13 22.01
C ALA A 256 6.87 -9.59 20.56
N TYR A 257 5.85 -10.11 19.90
CA TYR A 257 5.87 -10.52 18.50
C TYR A 257 5.14 -9.47 17.66
N GLY A 258 5.87 -8.77 16.83
CA GLY A 258 5.40 -7.61 16.07
C GLY A 258 5.54 -6.28 16.83
N MET A 259 5.52 -5.18 16.09
CA MET A 259 5.53 -3.84 16.66
C MET A 259 4.16 -3.48 17.20
N THR A 260 4.13 -2.76 18.34
CA THR A 260 2.92 -2.15 18.89
C THR A 260 2.66 -0.78 18.24
N LEU A 261 1.43 -0.28 18.31
CA LEU A 261 1.08 1.09 17.88
C LEU A 261 1.97 2.15 18.56
N ARG A 262 2.27 1.96 19.84
CA ARG A 262 3.16 2.86 20.59
C ARG A 262 4.59 2.81 20.06
N HIS A 263 5.09 1.65 19.65
CA HIS A 263 6.42 1.51 19.09
C HIS A 263 6.52 2.27 17.76
N VAL A 264 5.59 2.01 16.85
CA VAL A 264 5.53 2.69 15.54
C VAL A 264 5.42 4.21 15.71
N SER A 265 4.55 4.68 16.60
CA SER A 265 4.40 6.11 16.90
C SER A 265 5.70 6.74 17.40
N ARG A 266 6.46 6.04 18.25
CA ARG A 266 7.76 6.53 18.76
C ARG A 266 8.80 6.61 17.64
N MET A 267 8.87 5.64 16.75
CA MET A 267 9.78 5.70 15.58
C MET A 267 9.52 6.93 14.73
N ILE A 268 8.26 7.24 14.45
CA ILE A 268 7.88 8.45 13.71
C ILE A 268 8.31 9.72 14.50
N CYS A 269 8.02 9.76 15.80
CA CYS A 269 8.40 10.90 16.65
C CYS A 269 9.90 11.11 16.70
N ASP A 270 10.70 10.05 16.79
CA ASP A 270 12.16 10.15 16.78
C ASP A 270 12.67 10.77 15.47
N GLY A 271 12.11 10.40 14.34
CA GLY A 271 12.42 11.02 13.06
C GLY A 271 12.08 12.52 13.03
N ILE A 272 10.88 12.88 13.51
CA ILE A 272 10.43 14.27 13.59
C ILE A 272 11.33 15.10 14.50
N VAL A 273 11.65 14.59 15.69
CA VAL A 273 12.52 15.28 16.67
C VAL A 273 13.94 15.46 16.14
N ARG A 274 14.50 14.43 15.50
CA ARG A 274 15.84 14.51 14.89
C ARG A 274 15.90 15.58 13.80
N ARG A 275 14.89 15.69 12.94
CA ARG A 275 14.81 16.74 11.92
C ARG A 275 14.62 18.13 12.54
N ALA A 276 13.72 18.24 13.51
CA ALA A 276 13.51 19.51 14.22
C ALA A 276 14.79 20.00 14.88
N ALA A 277 15.60 19.12 15.46
CA ALA A 277 16.87 19.49 16.12
C ALA A 277 17.88 20.16 15.17
N VAL A 278 17.79 19.97 13.87
CA VAL A 278 18.59 20.64 12.85
C VAL A 278 17.83 21.77 12.13
N GLY A 279 16.72 22.22 12.70
CA GLY A 279 15.92 23.34 12.20
C GLY A 279 14.86 22.97 11.17
N LYS A 280 14.68 21.67 10.86
CA LYS A 280 13.72 21.16 9.87
C LYS A 280 12.48 20.55 10.54
N ASN A 281 11.50 21.39 10.87
CA ASN A 281 10.25 20.92 11.50
C ASN A 281 9.13 20.76 10.45
N TYR A 282 9.43 20.10 9.35
CA TYR A 282 8.56 19.78 8.23
C TYR A 282 9.09 18.54 7.52
N GLY A 283 8.27 17.93 6.65
CA GLY A 283 8.71 16.78 5.86
C GLY A 283 7.56 15.95 5.28
N ILE A 284 7.93 14.83 4.68
CA ILE A 284 7.04 13.88 4.03
C ILE A 284 7.09 12.55 4.79
N ILE A 285 5.92 12.02 5.13
CA ILE A 285 5.75 10.68 5.71
C ILE A 285 4.89 9.87 4.73
N VAL A 286 5.39 8.75 4.24
CA VAL A 286 4.64 7.81 3.40
C VAL A 286 4.24 6.59 4.21
N ILE A 287 2.95 6.26 4.18
CA ILE A 287 2.35 5.18 4.96
C ILE A 287 1.49 4.32 4.03
N PRO A 288 1.70 2.99 3.96
CA PRO A 288 0.77 2.08 3.30
C PRO A 288 -0.60 2.09 3.99
N GLU A 289 -1.68 2.01 3.22
CA GLU A 289 -3.06 1.97 3.74
C GLU A 289 -3.27 0.85 4.76
N GLY A 290 -2.75 -0.34 4.46
CA GLY A 290 -2.88 -1.54 5.27
C GLY A 290 -1.90 -1.66 6.44
N VAL A 291 -1.10 -0.63 6.75
CA VAL A 291 -0.06 -0.72 7.78
C VAL A 291 -0.56 -1.19 9.14
N LEU A 292 -1.80 -0.87 9.52
CA LEU A 292 -2.40 -1.32 10.78
C LEU A 292 -2.70 -2.82 10.80
N GLU A 293 -2.87 -3.46 9.63
CA GLU A 293 -3.07 -4.92 9.54
C GLU A 293 -1.86 -5.71 10.03
N PHE A 294 -0.68 -5.12 9.93
CA PHE A 294 0.58 -5.74 10.37
C PHE A 294 0.89 -5.51 11.86
N ILE A 295 0.08 -4.72 12.55
CA ILE A 295 0.26 -4.46 13.98
C ILE A 295 -0.45 -5.54 14.78
N ASN A 296 0.32 -6.37 15.50
CA ASN A 296 -0.19 -7.54 16.21
C ASN A 296 -1.35 -7.21 17.16
N GLU A 297 -1.31 -6.09 17.88
CA GLU A 297 -2.40 -5.65 18.75
C GLU A 297 -3.73 -5.51 17.99
N ILE A 298 -3.67 -4.95 16.79
CA ILE A 298 -4.86 -4.72 15.95
C ILE A 298 -5.37 -6.04 15.37
N GLN A 299 -4.47 -6.92 14.92
CA GLN A 299 -4.84 -8.25 14.44
C GLN A 299 -5.56 -9.07 15.52
N VAL A 300 -5.03 -9.06 16.74
CA VAL A 300 -5.67 -9.74 17.87
C VAL A 300 -7.06 -9.19 18.15
N PHE A 301 -7.25 -7.85 18.10
CA PHE A 301 -8.58 -7.26 18.24
C PHE A 301 -9.54 -7.70 17.14
N ILE A 302 -9.10 -7.69 15.87
CA ILE A 302 -9.94 -8.09 14.74
C ILE A 302 -10.39 -9.55 14.91
N ILE A 303 -9.48 -10.46 15.24
CA ILE A 303 -9.79 -11.88 15.44
C ILE A 303 -10.80 -12.05 16.59
N LYS A 304 -10.52 -11.44 17.75
CA LYS A 304 -11.39 -11.55 18.93
C LYS A 304 -12.78 -10.96 18.67
N LEU A 305 -12.85 -9.77 18.05
CA LEU A 305 -14.13 -9.14 17.73
C LEU A 305 -14.91 -9.94 16.70
N ASN A 306 -14.25 -10.51 15.69
CA ASN A 306 -14.90 -11.40 14.73
C ASN A 306 -15.51 -12.62 15.42
N THR A 307 -14.77 -13.24 16.34
CA THR A 307 -15.26 -14.40 17.13
C THR A 307 -16.47 -14.00 17.96
N ILE A 308 -16.40 -12.88 18.69
CA ILE A 308 -17.49 -12.39 19.55
C ILE A 308 -18.76 -12.10 18.72
N ILE A 309 -18.60 -11.40 17.58
CA ILE A 309 -19.73 -11.08 16.71
C ILE A 309 -20.34 -12.36 16.12
N ALA A 310 -19.50 -13.31 15.68
CA ALA A 310 -19.97 -14.59 15.13
C ALA A 310 -20.69 -15.44 16.17
N GLU A 311 -20.16 -15.57 17.39
CA GLU A 311 -20.77 -16.29 18.50
C GLU A 311 -22.13 -15.68 18.90
N TYR A 312 -22.21 -14.33 18.93
CA TYR A 312 -23.46 -13.62 19.21
C TYR A 312 -24.51 -13.93 18.15
N ASN A 313 -24.16 -13.80 16.86
CA ASN A 313 -25.06 -14.03 15.74
C ASN A 313 -25.54 -15.51 15.61
N GLN A 314 -24.76 -16.46 16.15
CA GLN A 314 -25.15 -17.88 16.19
C GLN A 314 -26.11 -18.21 17.31
N THR A 315 -26.11 -17.44 18.39
CA THR A 315 -26.86 -17.74 19.63
C THR A 315 -28.07 -16.85 19.83
N HIS A 316 -28.28 -15.82 19.02
CA HIS A 316 -29.37 -14.86 19.13
C HIS A 316 -30.12 -14.69 17.80
N ASP A 317 -31.42 -14.43 17.86
CA ASP A 317 -32.27 -14.21 16.67
C ASP A 317 -31.97 -12.87 15.97
N LEU A 318 -31.55 -11.87 16.73
CA LEU A 318 -31.14 -10.55 16.22
C LEU A 318 -29.62 -10.49 16.08
N ASP A 319 -29.13 -10.04 14.94
CA ASP A 319 -27.69 -9.91 14.73
C ASP A 319 -27.05 -8.85 15.64
N PHE A 320 -25.73 -8.95 15.84
CA PHE A 320 -24.98 -8.12 16.77
C PHE A 320 -25.13 -6.61 16.49
N HIS A 321 -25.10 -6.20 15.22
CA HIS A 321 -25.15 -4.79 14.86
C HIS A 321 -26.55 -4.20 15.06
N SER A 322 -27.58 -4.98 14.82
CA SER A 322 -28.98 -4.60 15.10
C SER A 322 -29.30 -4.60 16.59
N ALA A 323 -28.68 -5.49 17.38
CA ALA A 323 -28.84 -5.54 18.82
C ALA A 323 -28.11 -4.40 19.55
N PHE A 324 -26.97 -3.97 19.00
CA PHE A 324 -26.11 -2.91 19.56
C PHE A 324 -25.85 -1.83 18.51
N PRO A 325 -26.80 -0.91 18.27
CA PRO A 325 -26.71 0.04 17.16
C PRO A 325 -25.65 1.13 17.36
N THR A 326 -25.36 1.50 18.62
CA THR A 326 -24.37 2.56 18.91
C THR A 326 -23.03 1.98 19.37
N LEU A 327 -21.96 2.78 19.26
CA LEU A 327 -20.66 2.41 19.81
C LEU A 327 -20.72 2.16 21.32
N GLU A 328 -21.48 2.97 22.05
CA GLU A 328 -21.62 2.84 23.51
C GLU A 328 -22.27 1.50 23.89
N ASP A 329 -23.34 1.09 23.19
CA ASP A 329 -23.98 -0.21 23.39
C ASP A 329 -23.00 -1.37 23.16
N LYS A 330 -22.18 -1.29 22.10
CA LYS A 330 -21.17 -2.31 21.78
C LYS A 330 -20.06 -2.37 22.84
N LEU A 331 -19.57 -1.22 23.29
CA LEU A 331 -18.59 -1.15 24.38
C LEU A 331 -19.14 -1.68 25.70
N ASP A 332 -20.40 -1.39 26.03
CA ASP A 332 -21.06 -1.93 27.23
C ASP A 332 -21.25 -3.44 27.16
N TYR A 333 -21.49 -3.99 25.96
CA TYR A 333 -21.50 -5.44 25.75
C TYR A 333 -20.12 -6.06 26.00
N LEU A 334 -19.04 -5.48 25.46
CA LEU A 334 -17.68 -5.95 25.69
C LEU A 334 -17.30 -5.89 27.18
N ARG A 335 -17.66 -4.82 27.88
CA ARG A 335 -17.46 -4.69 29.34
C ARG A 335 -18.22 -5.75 30.13
N ARG A 336 -19.43 -6.15 29.67
CA ARG A 336 -20.18 -7.26 30.28
C ARG A 336 -19.43 -8.58 30.13
N LEU A 337 -18.84 -8.86 28.98
CA LEU A 337 -18.01 -10.05 28.77
C LEU A 337 -16.83 -10.12 29.75
N VAL A 338 -16.17 -8.98 30.00
CA VAL A 338 -15.08 -8.89 30.99
C VAL A 338 -15.57 -9.23 32.41
N ARG A 339 -16.76 -8.74 32.80
CA ARG A 339 -17.34 -9.03 34.14
C ARG A 339 -17.65 -10.51 34.29
N LEU A 340 -18.33 -11.10 33.30
CA LEU A 340 -18.64 -12.54 33.29
C LEU A 340 -17.38 -13.41 33.37
N SER A 341 -16.33 -13.04 32.64
CA SER A 341 -15.05 -13.74 32.70
C SER A 341 -14.40 -13.71 34.08
N ARG A 342 -14.57 -12.63 34.86
CA ARG A 342 -14.05 -12.51 36.22
C ARG A 342 -14.85 -13.32 37.24
N GLU A 343 -16.17 -13.35 37.10
CA GLU A 343 -17.09 -14.00 38.03
C GLU A 343 -17.06 -15.53 37.90
N ASP A 344 -17.10 -16.06 36.67
CA ASP A 344 -17.20 -17.49 36.41
C ASP A 344 -15.87 -18.22 36.27
N LYS A 345 -14.73 -17.53 36.28
CA LYS A 345 -13.38 -18.07 35.95
C LYS A 345 -13.36 -18.86 34.63
N THR A 346 -14.32 -18.61 33.76
CA THR A 346 -14.41 -19.22 32.43
C THR A 346 -13.48 -18.48 31.48
N PHE A 347 -12.96 -19.20 30.50
CA PHE A 347 -12.15 -18.59 29.44
C PHE A 347 -13.07 -17.69 28.60
N SER A 348 -12.87 -16.38 28.68
CA SER A 348 -13.55 -15.41 27.82
C SER A 348 -12.63 -14.96 26.69
N THR A 349 -13.16 -14.87 25.51
CA THR A 349 -12.47 -14.30 24.33
C THR A 349 -12.04 -12.86 24.57
N TRP A 350 -12.75 -12.10 25.44
CA TRP A 350 -12.47 -10.71 25.80
C TRP A 350 -12.14 -10.56 27.29
N ASN A 351 -10.96 -10.09 27.61
CA ASN A 351 -10.47 -9.97 28.98
C ASN A 351 -10.22 -8.51 29.36
N THR A 352 -9.87 -8.26 30.62
CA THR A 352 -9.59 -6.90 31.15
C THR A 352 -8.52 -6.17 30.36
N ARG A 353 -7.45 -6.86 29.98
CA ARG A 353 -6.35 -6.25 29.21
C ARG A 353 -6.80 -5.83 27.82
N ASP A 354 -7.61 -6.65 27.17
CA ASP A 354 -8.18 -6.33 25.86
C ASP A 354 -9.06 -5.08 25.94
N ASP A 355 -9.90 -5.01 26.98
CA ASP A 355 -10.79 -3.88 27.22
C ASP A 355 -10.02 -2.59 27.51
N ASP A 356 -8.99 -2.65 28.37
CA ASP A 356 -8.15 -1.51 28.68
C ASP A 356 -7.42 -0.98 27.42
N LEU A 357 -6.80 -1.88 26.64
CA LEU A 357 -6.10 -1.50 25.41
C LEU A 357 -7.06 -0.98 24.34
N PHE A 358 -8.26 -1.57 24.22
CA PHE A 358 -9.26 -1.15 23.26
C PHE A 358 -9.84 0.23 23.61
N ASN A 359 -10.05 0.50 24.91
CA ASN A 359 -10.51 1.82 25.39
C ASN A 359 -9.46 2.93 25.26
N ASP A 360 -8.17 2.59 25.13
CA ASP A 360 -7.09 3.54 24.81
C ASP A 360 -7.10 3.98 23.32
N LEU A 361 -7.82 3.28 22.45
CA LEU A 361 -7.94 3.64 21.04
C LEU A 361 -8.92 4.80 20.85
N PRO A 362 -8.71 5.69 19.85
CA PRO A 362 -9.67 6.74 19.52
C PRO A 362 -11.06 6.16 19.17
N ALA A 363 -12.13 6.84 19.62
CA ALA A 363 -13.51 6.36 19.46
C ALA A 363 -13.87 6.03 18.00
N PHE A 364 -13.46 6.85 17.05
CA PHE A 364 -13.70 6.59 15.62
C PHE A 364 -13.02 5.29 15.14
N PHE A 365 -11.90 4.90 15.76
CA PHE A 365 -11.20 3.67 15.40
C PHE A 365 -11.84 2.45 16.08
N GLN A 366 -12.29 2.60 17.32
CA GLN A 366 -13.10 1.58 18.00
C GLN A 366 -14.37 1.29 17.19
N GLU A 367 -15.05 2.35 16.73
CA GLU A 367 -16.23 2.23 15.87
C GLU A 367 -15.88 1.50 14.56
N GLY A 368 -14.77 1.88 13.90
CA GLY A 368 -14.28 1.21 12.71
C GLY A 368 -14.02 -0.28 12.93
N LEU A 369 -13.38 -0.67 14.04
CA LEU A 369 -13.13 -2.08 14.38
C LEU A 369 -14.42 -2.87 14.66
N LEU A 370 -15.49 -2.20 15.04
CA LEU A 370 -16.81 -2.77 15.36
C LEU A 370 -17.83 -2.60 14.23
N THR A 371 -17.44 -2.11 13.05
CA THR A 371 -18.33 -2.03 11.87
C THR A 371 -18.57 -3.40 11.23
N GLU A 372 -19.56 -3.45 10.35
CA GLU A 372 -19.81 -4.62 9.51
C GLU A 372 -18.60 -4.95 8.62
N ARG A 373 -18.44 -6.22 8.35
CA ARG A 373 -17.41 -6.72 7.44
C ARG A 373 -17.86 -6.58 5.99
N ASP A 374 -16.91 -6.54 5.06
CA ASP A 374 -17.22 -6.53 3.63
C ASP A 374 -17.93 -7.82 3.20
N SER A 375 -18.35 -7.88 1.94
CA SER A 375 -18.98 -9.09 1.38
C SER A 375 -18.09 -10.34 1.45
N HIS A 376 -16.80 -10.18 1.69
CA HIS A 376 -15.82 -11.25 1.84
C HIS A 376 -15.48 -11.57 3.31
N GLY A 377 -16.09 -10.86 4.28
CA GLY A 377 -15.83 -11.04 5.73
C GLY A 377 -14.56 -10.35 6.23
N ASN A 378 -13.89 -9.56 5.39
CA ASN A 378 -12.71 -8.83 5.77
C ASN A 378 -13.06 -7.51 6.46
N PHE A 379 -12.23 -7.09 7.41
CA PHE A 379 -12.27 -5.75 7.94
C PHE A 379 -11.94 -4.73 6.85
N GLN A 380 -12.73 -3.66 6.76
CA GLN A 380 -12.54 -2.66 5.70
C GLN A 380 -11.59 -1.55 6.16
N PHE A 381 -10.28 -1.80 6.15
CA PHE A 381 -9.27 -0.81 6.49
C PHE A 381 -9.35 0.46 5.62
N SER A 382 -9.85 0.35 4.39
CA SER A 382 -10.06 1.51 3.51
C SER A 382 -11.04 2.55 4.05
N GLN A 383 -11.95 2.13 4.93
CA GLN A 383 -12.90 3.01 5.61
C GLN A 383 -12.34 3.58 6.92
N VAL A 384 -11.22 3.06 7.39
CA VAL A 384 -10.55 3.54 8.59
C VAL A 384 -9.46 4.52 8.20
N GLU A 385 -9.51 5.70 8.81
CA GLU A 385 -8.49 6.73 8.60
C GLU A 385 -7.21 6.36 9.38
N THR A 386 -6.50 5.32 8.88
CA THR A 386 -5.26 4.76 9.46
C THR A 386 -4.27 5.85 9.86
N GLU A 387 -4.11 6.85 8.99
CA GLU A 387 -3.23 7.99 9.23
C GLU A 387 -3.66 8.83 10.43
N LYS A 388 -4.95 8.97 10.71
CA LYS A 388 -5.44 9.70 11.88
C LYS A 388 -5.13 8.97 13.19
N VAL A 389 -5.23 7.64 13.20
CA VAL A 389 -4.87 6.83 14.38
C VAL A 389 -3.41 7.03 14.72
N LEU A 390 -2.53 6.78 13.76
CA LEU A 390 -1.08 6.92 13.97
C LEU A 390 -0.70 8.37 14.31
N MET A 391 -1.23 9.34 13.58
CA MET A 391 -0.89 10.75 13.80
C MET A 391 -1.46 11.30 15.11
N GLY A 392 -2.59 10.79 15.57
CA GLY A 392 -3.11 11.09 16.91
C GLY A 392 -2.12 10.68 18.00
N LEU A 393 -1.66 9.44 17.97
CA LEU A 393 -0.66 8.92 18.89
C LEU A 393 0.69 9.66 18.78
N VAL A 394 1.12 9.96 17.57
CA VAL A 394 2.34 10.78 17.32
C VAL A 394 2.19 12.16 17.93
N GLN A 395 1.04 12.82 17.73
CA GLN A 395 0.77 14.15 18.27
C GLN A 395 0.81 14.18 19.81
N ASP A 396 0.19 13.18 20.44
CA ASP A 396 0.18 13.06 21.91
C ASP A 396 1.59 12.81 22.44
N TYR A 397 2.34 11.94 21.83
CA TYR A 397 3.71 11.68 22.25
C TYR A 397 4.65 12.88 22.02
N LEU A 398 4.54 13.58 20.90
CA LEU A 398 5.27 14.83 20.64
C LEU A 398 4.92 15.92 21.67
N LYS A 399 3.66 15.97 22.13
CA LYS A 399 3.24 16.89 23.20
C LYS A 399 3.94 16.55 24.52
N ILE A 400 4.06 15.27 24.86
CA ILE A 400 4.82 14.82 26.03
C ILE A 400 6.29 15.23 25.89
N LEU A 401 6.94 14.93 24.76
CA LEU A 401 8.34 15.29 24.50
C LEU A 401 8.57 16.81 24.56
N LYS A 402 7.64 17.60 24.02
CA LYS A 402 7.66 19.06 24.10
C LYS A 402 7.59 19.56 25.54
N ASN A 403 6.70 19.01 26.36
CA ASN A 403 6.54 19.39 27.78
C ASN A 403 7.76 18.99 28.61
N ARG A 404 8.45 17.90 28.25
CA ARG A 404 9.72 17.47 28.85
C ARG A 404 10.93 18.26 28.35
N GLY A 405 10.78 19.05 27.28
CA GLY A 405 11.85 19.81 26.64
C GLY A 405 12.74 19.00 25.69
N ASP A 406 12.35 17.77 25.36
CA ASP A 406 13.10 16.88 24.48
C ASP A 406 12.81 17.17 22.99
N TYR A 407 11.65 17.77 22.68
CA TYR A 407 11.32 18.22 21.32
C TYR A 407 11.55 19.73 21.18
N LYS A 408 12.59 20.09 20.46
CA LYS A 408 13.03 21.49 20.20
C LYS A 408 13.39 21.68 18.74
N VAL A 409 13.14 22.89 18.23
CA VAL A 409 13.63 23.30 16.90
C VAL A 409 15.02 23.90 17.06
N GLY A 410 15.96 23.39 16.29
CA GLY A 410 17.34 23.88 16.26
C GLY A 410 17.44 25.29 15.66
N ILE A 411 18.28 26.11 16.24
CA ILE A 411 18.50 27.50 15.86
C ILE A 411 19.87 27.65 15.21
N LYS A 412 19.94 28.25 14.02
CA LYS A 412 21.21 28.53 13.37
C LYS A 412 22.05 29.51 14.22
N PRO A 413 23.33 29.22 14.53
CA PRO A 413 24.18 30.07 15.37
C PRO A 413 24.30 31.51 14.86
N ASP A 414 24.42 31.69 13.55
CA ASP A 414 24.52 33.03 12.94
C ASP A 414 23.25 33.86 13.13
N TRP A 415 22.07 33.20 13.00
CA TRP A 415 20.79 33.90 13.23
C TRP A 415 20.65 34.33 14.69
N TYR A 416 21.07 33.47 15.63
CA TYR A 416 21.06 33.77 17.06
C TYR A 416 21.97 34.99 17.34
N ARG A 417 23.25 34.92 16.91
CA ARG A 417 24.20 36.01 17.11
C ARG A 417 23.74 37.34 16.49
N LYS A 418 23.23 37.30 15.27
CA LYS A 418 22.68 38.51 14.60
C LYS A 418 21.45 39.07 15.33
N THR A 419 20.58 38.19 15.87
CA THR A 419 19.36 38.61 16.57
C THR A 419 19.71 39.33 17.88
N LEU A 420 20.64 38.80 18.67
CA LEU A 420 21.04 39.41 19.92
C LEU A 420 21.86 40.70 19.68
N ALA A 421 22.80 40.70 18.73
CA ALA A 421 23.59 41.86 18.39
C ALA A 421 22.72 43.06 17.97
N LYS A 422 21.68 42.84 17.17
CA LYS A 422 20.71 43.90 16.80
C LYS A 422 19.96 44.48 18.02
N ALA A 423 19.83 43.74 19.10
CA ALA A 423 19.21 44.18 20.34
C ALA A 423 20.22 44.73 21.37
N GLY A 424 21.50 44.85 21.00
CA GLY A 424 22.56 45.32 21.90
C GLY A 424 22.93 44.31 23.01
N LEU A 425 22.52 43.03 22.86
CA LEU A 425 22.81 41.98 23.84
C LEU A 425 24.05 41.16 23.44
N ASN A 426 24.83 40.75 24.43
CA ASN A 426 26.02 39.91 24.18
C ASN A 426 25.61 38.42 24.01
N PRO A 427 25.76 37.84 22.80
CA PRO A 427 25.41 36.45 22.56
C PRO A 427 26.18 35.45 23.44
N ASP A 428 27.43 35.74 23.77
CA ASP A 428 28.30 34.83 24.52
C ASP A 428 27.95 34.82 26.03
N ALA A 429 27.26 35.87 26.52
CA ALA A 429 26.70 35.91 27.87
C ALA A 429 25.42 35.07 28.00
N PHE A 430 24.49 35.17 27.05
CA PHE A 430 23.23 34.45 27.09
C PHE A 430 23.32 33.02 26.56
N GLY A 431 24.25 32.74 25.64
CA GLY A 431 24.35 31.43 24.97
C GLY A 431 24.47 30.24 25.92
N PRO A 432 25.41 30.23 26.89
CA PRO A 432 25.57 29.12 27.86
C PRO A 432 24.37 28.94 28.77
N VAL A 433 23.59 30.00 29.00
CA VAL A 433 22.37 29.93 29.81
C VAL A 433 21.21 29.29 29.04
N LEU A 434 21.08 29.66 27.76
CA LEU A 434 19.96 29.22 26.91
C LEU A 434 20.16 27.83 26.29
N PHE A 435 21.37 27.53 25.80
CA PHE A 435 21.61 26.36 24.98
C PHE A 435 22.43 25.28 25.67
N LYS A 436 22.05 24.01 25.46
CA LYS A 436 22.80 22.87 26.00
C LYS A 436 24.11 22.58 25.26
N ASN A 437 24.23 23.06 24.02
CA ASN A 437 25.36 22.80 23.12
C ASN A 437 26.05 24.08 22.64
N TYR A 438 25.96 25.17 23.42
CA TYR A 438 26.68 26.42 23.08
C TYR A 438 28.20 26.23 23.08
N GLY A 439 28.87 26.72 22.06
CA GLY A 439 30.33 26.59 21.92
C GLY A 439 30.82 25.21 21.44
N SER A 440 29.94 24.26 21.19
CA SER A 440 30.35 22.91 20.74
C SER A 440 30.69 22.81 19.24
N GLY A 441 30.50 23.88 18.47
CA GLY A 441 30.62 23.84 17.00
C GLY A 441 29.46 23.14 16.29
N ALA A 442 28.39 22.80 17.02
CA ALA A 442 27.22 22.14 16.44
C ALA A 442 26.52 23.04 15.40
N PRO A 443 26.01 22.47 14.31
CA PRO A 443 25.39 23.23 13.20
C PRO A 443 24.10 23.95 13.61
N CYS A 444 23.44 23.52 14.70
CA CYS A 444 22.30 24.19 15.30
C CYS A 444 22.41 24.21 16.82
N LEU A 445 21.97 25.31 17.41
CA LEU A 445 21.86 25.48 18.86
C LEU A 445 20.53 24.91 19.36
N LEU A 446 20.57 24.12 20.44
CA LEU A 446 19.39 23.50 21.06
C LEU A 446 19.16 24.11 22.44
N VAL A 447 18.01 24.73 22.64
CA VAL A 447 17.60 25.28 23.93
C VAL A 447 17.55 24.16 24.97
N LYS A 448 18.02 24.42 26.20
CA LYS A 448 18.06 23.45 27.30
C LYS A 448 16.68 22.84 27.54
N SER A 449 16.65 21.54 27.89
CA SER A 449 15.39 20.82 28.17
C SER A 449 14.63 21.41 29.36
N SER A 450 15.31 22.02 30.33
CA SER A 450 14.70 22.73 31.47
C SER A 450 13.84 23.94 31.08
N ILE A 451 14.08 24.52 29.88
CA ILE A 451 13.37 25.71 29.39
C ILE A 451 12.18 25.27 28.54
N VAL A 452 11.01 25.09 29.16
CA VAL A 452 9.77 24.62 28.51
C VAL A 452 8.66 25.67 28.46
N SER A 453 8.83 26.80 29.14
CA SER A 453 7.87 27.89 29.23
C SER A 453 8.57 29.25 29.43
N ASN A 454 7.85 30.35 29.26
CA ASN A 454 8.39 31.68 29.62
C ASN A 454 8.77 31.78 31.10
N LYS A 455 8.04 31.08 32.00
CA LYS A 455 8.36 31.00 33.40
C LYS A 455 9.74 30.35 33.64
N THR A 456 9.97 29.19 33.04
CA THR A 456 11.24 28.47 33.17
C THR A 456 12.37 29.18 32.45
N LEU A 457 12.12 29.87 31.36
CA LEU A 457 13.09 30.73 30.69
C LEU A 457 13.54 31.87 31.61
N LYS A 458 12.60 32.59 32.24
CA LYS A 458 12.92 33.65 33.21
C LYS A 458 13.77 33.11 34.39
N GLN A 459 13.40 31.97 34.94
CA GLN A 459 14.13 31.32 36.04
C GLN A 459 15.59 30.99 35.62
N GLU A 460 15.81 30.45 34.42
CA GLU A 460 17.18 30.15 33.95
C GLU A 460 18.00 31.42 33.71
N LEU A 461 17.39 32.47 33.18
CA LEU A 461 18.06 33.76 32.96
C LEU A 461 18.47 34.42 34.29
N VAL A 462 17.60 34.40 35.28
CA VAL A 462 17.89 34.90 36.64
C VAL A 462 18.99 34.07 37.29
N ARG A 463 18.88 32.74 37.24
CA ARG A 463 19.90 31.83 37.78
C ARG A 463 21.27 32.00 37.13
N GLY A 464 21.26 32.30 35.82
CA GLY A 464 22.48 32.60 35.06
C GLY A 464 23.00 34.03 35.22
N GLY A 465 22.37 34.86 36.04
CA GLY A 465 22.77 36.25 36.29
C GLY A 465 22.61 37.20 35.07
N GLN A 466 21.73 36.84 34.14
CA GLN A 466 21.55 37.63 32.90
C GLN A 466 20.46 38.71 33.06
N ILE A 467 19.50 38.51 33.96
CA ILE A 467 18.46 39.48 34.31
C ILE A 467 18.18 39.41 35.83
N GLY A 468 17.64 40.50 36.37
CA GLY A 468 17.11 40.55 37.73
C GLY A 468 15.75 39.88 37.90
N ASN A 469 15.38 39.57 39.16
CA ASN A 469 14.10 38.90 39.47
C ASN A 469 12.88 39.68 38.97
N THR A 470 12.93 41.01 38.99
CA THR A 470 11.85 41.93 38.62
C THR A 470 11.91 42.34 37.17
N GLU A 471 13.01 42.06 36.49
CA GLU A 471 13.18 42.43 35.07
C GLU A 471 12.41 41.53 34.14
N ASP A 472 11.96 42.12 33.02
CA ASP A 472 11.30 41.38 31.97
C ASP A 472 12.32 40.65 31.07
N ILE A 473 11.87 39.57 30.44
CA ILE A 473 12.68 38.84 29.47
C ILE A 473 12.92 39.75 28.25
N PRO A 474 14.18 40.02 27.86
CA PRO A 474 14.46 40.80 26.67
C PRO A 474 13.75 40.23 25.42
N ALA A 475 13.12 41.10 24.63
CA ALA A 475 12.33 40.69 23.46
C ALA A 475 13.11 39.80 22.47
N ALA A 476 14.41 40.05 22.29
CA ALA A 476 15.27 39.22 21.44
C ALA A 476 15.42 37.81 22.00
N ILE A 477 15.57 37.64 23.31
CA ILE A 477 15.65 36.34 23.99
C ILE A 477 14.32 35.59 23.89
N GLN A 478 13.20 36.30 24.10
CA GLN A 478 11.87 35.73 23.94
C GLN A 478 11.65 35.24 22.51
N LYS A 479 12.11 36.00 21.51
CA LYS A 479 12.05 35.60 20.09
C LYS A 479 12.89 34.33 19.84
N VAL A 480 14.10 34.24 20.41
CA VAL A 480 14.96 33.04 20.32
C VAL A 480 14.23 31.83 20.91
N TYR A 481 13.66 31.97 22.11
CA TYR A 481 12.90 30.90 22.74
C TYR A 481 11.69 30.48 21.90
N GLN A 482 10.87 31.42 21.43
CA GLN A 482 9.70 31.14 20.59
C GLN A 482 10.06 30.41 19.30
N THR A 483 11.20 30.76 18.68
CA THR A 483 11.72 30.07 17.48
C THR A 483 12.09 28.62 17.78
N SER A 484 12.55 28.33 19.00
CA SER A 484 12.88 26.95 19.42
C SER A 484 11.67 26.07 19.76
N VAL A 485 10.49 26.68 19.94
CA VAL A 485 9.28 25.95 20.32
C VAL A 485 8.67 25.27 19.10
N PRO A 486 8.62 23.94 19.08
CA PRO A 486 8.08 23.21 17.91
C PRO A 486 6.57 23.37 17.82
N LYS A 487 6.10 23.41 16.56
CA LYS A 487 4.67 23.33 16.21
C LYS A 487 4.52 22.16 15.26
N PHE A 488 3.83 21.12 15.69
CA PHE A 488 3.52 19.99 14.82
C PHE A 488 2.22 20.30 14.07
N LYS A 489 2.33 20.50 12.78
CA LYS A 489 1.19 20.75 11.87
C LYS A 489 1.24 19.74 10.74
N THR A 490 0.11 19.12 10.45
CA THR A 490 -0.01 18.07 9.43
C THR A 490 -0.97 18.43 8.33
N GLN A 491 -0.74 17.86 7.14
CA GLN A 491 -1.66 17.79 6.02
C GLN A 491 -1.75 16.33 5.59
N ASN A 492 -2.96 15.80 5.52
CA ASN A 492 -3.21 14.40 5.17
C ASN A 492 -3.60 14.31 3.70
N HIS A 493 -3.00 13.33 3.01
CA HIS A 493 -3.24 13.02 1.61
C HIS A 493 -3.50 11.52 1.46
N PHE A 494 -4.47 11.15 0.63
CA PHE A 494 -4.75 9.78 0.28
C PHE A 494 -4.55 9.59 -1.23
N TYR A 495 -3.69 8.64 -1.59
CA TYR A 495 -3.35 8.26 -2.95
C TYR A 495 -3.93 6.89 -3.24
N GLY A 496 -4.92 6.82 -4.10
CA GLY A 496 -5.65 5.58 -4.36
C GLY A 496 -6.42 5.59 -5.68
N TYR A 497 -7.59 6.21 -5.70
CA TYR A 497 -8.46 6.20 -6.88
C TYR A 497 -7.90 6.99 -8.07
N ASP A 498 -7.14 8.03 -7.81
CA ASP A 498 -6.36 8.80 -8.77
C ASP A 498 -5.36 7.93 -9.54
N GLY A 499 -4.62 7.05 -8.84
CA GLY A 499 -3.73 6.07 -9.48
C GLY A 499 -4.46 5.00 -10.29
N ARG A 500 -5.66 4.60 -9.86
CA ARG A 500 -6.49 3.66 -10.65
C ARG A 500 -6.97 4.26 -11.96
N GLY A 501 -7.20 5.56 -11.99
CA GLY A 501 -7.69 6.32 -13.14
C GLY A 501 -6.60 6.97 -13.97
N SER A 502 -5.34 6.89 -13.57
CA SER A 502 -4.23 7.51 -14.30
C SER A 502 -4.03 6.90 -15.68
N ASP A 503 -3.44 7.67 -16.58
CA ASP A 503 -3.00 7.13 -17.86
C ASP A 503 -1.84 6.15 -17.65
N PRO A 504 -1.75 5.08 -18.45
CA PRO A 504 -0.68 4.11 -18.32
C PRO A 504 0.66 4.70 -18.75
N THR A 505 1.71 4.37 -17.99
CA THR A 505 3.09 4.65 -18.38
C THR A 505 3.48 3.83 -19.62
N TRP A 506 4.59 4.19 -20.24
CA TRP A 506 5.14 3.40 -21.34
C TRP A 506 5.32 1.92 -20.99
N PHE A 507 5.78 1.65 -19.75
CA PHE A 507 5.92 0.28 -19.27
C PHE A 507 4.57 -0.46 -19.29
N ASP A 508 3.53 0.11 -18.68
CA ASP A 508 2.21 -0.54 -18.63
C ASP A 508 1.54 -0.57 -20.01
N CYS A 509 1.72 0.44 -20.86
CA CYS A 509 1.23 0.41 -22.25
C CYS A 509 1.77 -0.80 -23.01
N THR A 510 3.10 -1.00 -22.94
CA THR A 510 3.78 -2.08 -23.65
C THR A 510 3.48 -3.43 -23.01
N TYR A 511 3.52 -3.51 -21.68
CA TYR A 511 3.25 -4.73 -20.94
C TYR A 511 1.84 -5.26 -21.20
N THR A 512 0.83 -4.40 -21.10
CA THR A 512 -0.58 -4.80 -21.27
C THR A 512 -0.92 -5.14 -22.71
N TYR A 513 -0.35 -4.42 -23.67
CA TYR A 513 -0.51 -4.76 -25.09
C TYR A 513 0.03 -6.16 -25.40
N ASN A 514 1.20 -6.49 -24.84
CA ASN A 514 1.79 -7.82 -25.01
C ASN A 514 1.06 -8.90 -24.19
N LEU A 515 0.46 -8.57 -23.04
CA LEU A 515 -0.45 -9.49 -22.35
C LEU A 515 -1.65 -9.84 -23.25
N GLY A 516 -2.23 -8.89 -23.98
CA GLY A 516 -3.30 -9.16 -24.95
C GLY A 516 -2.87 -10.13 -26.05
N HIS A 517 -1.67 -9.95 -26.62
CA HIS A 517 -1.07 -10.91 -27.57
C HIS A 517 -0.81 -12.28 -26.94
N THR A 518 -0.34 -12.31 -25.70
CA THR A 518 -0.12 -13.55 -24.95
C THR A 518 -1.42 -14.32 -24.77
N VAL A 519 -2.49 -13.63 -24.39
CA VAL A 519 -3.85 -14.21 -24.29
C VAL A 519 -4.27 -14.86 -25.60
N PHE A 520 -4.14 -14.15 -26.72
CA PHE A 520 -4.48 -14.72 -28.03
C PHE A 520 -3.65 -15.97 -28.35
N SER A 521 -2.35 -15.93 -28.09
CA SER A 521 -1.47 -17.08 -28.32
C SER A 521 -1.87 -18.29 -27.48
N LEU A 522 -2.25 -18.09 -26.21
CA LEU A 522 -2.77 -19.17 -25.35
C LEU A 522 -4.07 -19.76 -25.90
N ILE A 523 -5.01 -18.90 -26.35
CA ILE A 523 -6.28 -19.33 -26.96
C ILE A 523 -6.00 -20.13 -28.24
N ALA A 524 -5.15 -19.63 -29.13
CA ALA A 524 -4.80 -20.31 -30.39
C ALA A 524 -4.16 -21.69 -30.17
N ASN A 525 -3.48 -21.87 -29.04
CA ASN A 525 -2.88 -23.13 -28.62
C ASN A 525 -3.79 -23.98 -27.69
N LYS A 526 -5.07 -23.65 -27.59
CA LYS A 526 -6.11 -24.38 -26.82
C LYS A 526 -5.84 -24.46 -25.31
N ALA A 527 -5.06 -23.53 -24.77
CA ALA A 527 -4.84 -23.42 -23.34
C ALA A 527 -6.12 -22.94 -22.63
N THR A 528 -6.36 -23.44 -21.41
CA THR A 528 -7.46 -23.00 -20.54
C THR A 528 -7.06 -23.10 -19.08
N GLY A 529 -7.64 -22.27 -18.21
CA GLY A 529 -7.27 -22.22 -16.78
C GLY A 529 -5.85 -21.66 -16.55
N GLN A 530 -5.35 -20.89 -17.51
CA GLN A 530 -4.05 -20.25 -17.46
C GLN A 530 -4.20 -18.74 -17.23
N MET A 531 -3.26 -18.17 -16.49
CA MET A 531 -3.08 -16.73 -16.36
C MET A 531 -1.97 -16.29 -17.32
N ALA A 532 -2.26 -15.34 -18.19
CA ALA A 532 -1.28 -14.77 -19.09
C ALA A 532 -0.23 -13.98 -18.30
N ALA A 533 1.03 -14.19 -18.57
CA ALA A 533 2.14 -13.49 -17.92
C ALA A 533 3.30 -13.27 -18.88
N ILE A 534 4.21 -12.40 -18.50
CA ILE A 534 5.44 -12.12 -19.26
C ILE A 534 6.60 -12.13 -18.27
N LYS A 535 7.61 -12.94 -18.56
CA LYS A 535 8.86 -13.03 -17.81
C LYS A 535 9.86 -11.97 -18.27
N ASN A 536 10.86 -11.73 -17.45
CA ASN A 536 11.99 -10.84 -17.73
C ASN A 536 11.60 -9.38 -17.94
N LEU A 537 10.54 -8.92 -17.25
CA LEU A 537 10.04 -7.53 -17.33
C LEU A 537 11.10 -6.48 -16.91
N GLU A 538 12.12 -6.86 -16.16
CA GLU A 538 13.26 -6.04 -15.78
C GLU A 538 14.26 -5.82 -16.92
N LYS A 539 14.19 -6.63 -17.97
CA LYS A 539 15.09 -6.58 -19.13
C LYS A 539 14.53 -5.71 -20.25
N ASP A 540 15.29 -5.56 -21.32
CA ASP A 540 14.81 -4.92 -22.54
C ASP A 540 13.65 -5.71 -23.16
N PHE A 541 12.74 -5.01 -23.83
CA PHE A 541 11.54 -5.59 -24.43
C PHE A 541 11.80 -6.82 -25.33
N SER A 542 12.90 -6.80 -26.09
CA SER A 542 13.29 -7.93 -26.95
C SER A 542 13.60 -9.23 -26.18
N GLN A 543 13.77 -9.16 -24.86
CA GLN A 543 14.07 -10.29 -23.98
C GLN A 543 12.84 -10.72 -23.15
N TRP A 544 11.70 -10.10 -23.36
CA TRP A 544 10.46 -10.47 -22.70
C TRP A 544 9.96 -11.80 -23.24
N GLU A 545 9.55 -12.69 -22.35
CA GLU A 545 9.09 -14.05 -22.68
C GLU A 545 7.63 -14.21 -22.25
N PRO A 546 6.69 -14.27 -23.21
CA PRO A 546 5.28 -14.51 -22.90
C PRO A 546 5.07 -15.96 -22.46
N ILE A 547 4.26 -16.15 -21.42
CA ILE A 547 3.94 -17.46 -20.84
C ILE A 547 2.48 -17.53 -20.38
N GLY A 548 1.97 -18.76 -20.22
CA GLY A 548 0.76 -19.04 -19.47
C GLY A 548 1.11 -19.73 -18.15
N ILE A 549 0.57 -19.25 -17.03
CA ILE A 549 0.76 -19.83 -15.71
C ILE A 549 -0.52 -20.53 -15.29
N PRO A 550 -0.52 -21.83 -14.95
CA PRO A 550 -1.71 -22.52 -14.47
C PRO A 550 -2.19 -21.89 -13.16
N ILE A 551 -3.46 -21.49 -13.09
CA ILE A 551 -4.01 -20.77 -11.93
C ILE A 551 -4.24 -21.71 -10.75
N ALA A 552 -4.74 -22.93 -10.99
CA ALA A 552 -5.13 -23.86 -9.93
C ALA A 552 -4.01 -24.18 -8.92
N PRO A 553 -2.73 -24.39 -9.33
CA PRO A 553 -1.64 -24.61 -8.38
C PRO A 553 -1.26 -23.40 -7.52
N LEU A 554 -1.73 -22.20 -7.86
CA LEU A 554 -1.44 -20.96 -7.14
C LEU A 554 -2.47 -20.68 -6.04
N MET A 555 -3.51 -21.50 -5.92
CA MET A 555 -4.58 -21.31 -4.94
C MET A 555 -4.25 -22.03 -3.64
N HIS A 556 -4.60 -21.39 -2.52
CA HIS A 556 -4.55 -21.97 -1.18
C HIS A 556 -5.89 -21.81 -0.46
N LEU A 557 -6.06 -22.53 0.66
CA LEU A 557 -7.25 -22.40 1.49
C LEU A 557 -7.08 -21.24 2.48
N GLU A 558 -8.00 -20.29 2.43
CA GLU A 558 -8.07 -19.17 3.37
C GLU A 558 -9.44 -19.17 4.06
N GLU A 559 -9.47 -18.94 5.36
CA GLU A 559 -10.74 -18.81 6.09
C GLU A 559 -11.32 -17.42 5.88
N ARG A 560 -12.51 -17.36 5.26
CA ARG A 560 -13.27 -16.14 5.03
C ARG A 560 -14.71 -16.33 5.51
N LYS A 561 -15.21 -15.44 6.38
CA LYS A 561 -16.56 -15.53 6.99
C LYS A 561 -16.86 -16.88 7.65
N GLY A 562 -15.86 -17.50 8.29
CA GLY A 562 -16.02 -18.81 8.90
C GLY A 562 -16.16 -19.97 7.92
N LYS A 563 -15.79 -19.77 6.64
CA LYS A 563 -15.74 -20.81 5.61
C LYS A 563 -14.35 -20.84 4.99
N LEU A 564 -13.88 -22.05 4.66
CA LEU A 564 -12.65 -22.21 3.89
C LEU A 564 -12.95 -21.97 2.41
N GLU A 565 -12.29 -20.97 1.84
CA GLU A 565 -12.37 -20.64 0.41
C GLU A 565 -11.00 -20.84 -0.25
N LEU A 566 -11.00 -21.33 -1.50
CA LEU A 566 -9.81 -21.35 -2.33
C LEU A 566 -9.61 -19.95 -2.91
N VAL A 567 -8.42 -19.40 -2.70
CA VAL A 567 -8.03 -18.07 -3.18
C VAL A 567 -6.63 -18.09 -3.77
N LEU A 568 -6.36 -17.22 -4.71
CA LEU A 568 -5.01 -17.02 -5.23
C LEU A 568 -4.11 -16.43 -4.12
N GLU A 569 -2.92 -17.01 -3.95
CA GLU A 569 -1.95 -16.54 -2.97
C GLU A 569 -1.49 -15.12 -3.31
N ARG A 570 -1.47 -14.25 -2.30
CA ARG A 570 -0.98 -12.88 -2.41
C ARG A 570 0.45 -12.78 -1.91
N SER A 571 1.27 -12.03 -2.63
CA SER A 571 2.64 -11.76 -2.22
C SER A 571 2.72 -10.53 -1.34
N ILE A 572 3.44 -10.63 -0.23
CA ILE A 572 3.83 -9.50 0.62
C ILE A 572 5.27 -9.08 0.29
N VAL A 573 5.70 -7.92 0.76
CA VAL A 573 7.07 -7.45 0.56
C VAL A 573 8.03 -8.35 1.35
N ASP A 574 9.01 -8.91 0.64
CA ASP A 574 10.12 -9.61 1.29
C ASP A 574 11.09 -8.58 1.91
N THR A 575 11.15 -8.56 3.25
CA THR A 575 12.02 -7.66 4.03
C THR A 575 13.52 -7.96 3.85
N ASN A 576 13.88 -9.04 3.16
CA ASN A 576 15.24 -9.37 2.75
C ASN A 576 15.50 -9.08 1.26
N SER A 577 14.49 -8.60 0.52
CA SER A 577 14.65 -8.31 -0.90
C SER A 577 15.69 -7.21 -1.15
N PRO A 578 16.41 -7.24 -2.29
CA PRO A 578 17.34 -6.17 -2.67
C PRO A 578 16.71 -4.78 -2.69
N ALA A 579 15.46 -4.64 -3.15
CA ALA A 579 14.74 -3.37 -3.17
C ALA A 579 14.54 -2.81 -1.75
N TYR A 580 14.09 -3.65 -0.81
CA TYR A 580 13.89 -3.20 0.57
C TYR A 580 15.20 -2.94 1.30
N ASN A 581 16.24 -3.72 1.02
CA ASN A 581 17.59 -3.47 1.57
C ASN A 581 18.15 -2.11 1.15
N VAL A 582 17.82 -1.62 -0.04
CA VAL A 582 18.15 -0.23 -0.45
C VAL A 582 17.45 0.78 0.43
N VAL A 583 16.17 0.61 0.71
CA VAL A 583 15.42 1.50 1.62
C VAL A 583 16.06 1.51 3.02
N LYS A 584 16.32 0.34 3.60
CA LYS A 584 17.00 0.23 4.92
C LYS A 584 18.35 0.95 4.94
N ALA A 585 19.14 0.81 3.90
CA ALA A 585 20.44 1.46 3.81
C ALA A 585 20.37 2.99 3.70
N LEU A 586 19.34 3.50 3.02
CA LEU A 586 19.21 4.92 2.69
C LEU A 586 18.24 5.70 3.58
N GLN A 587 17.44 5.04 4.42
CA GLN A 587 16.40 5.74 5.20
C GLN A 587 16.93 6.85 6.13
N ASN A 588 18.16 6.73 6.65
CA ASN A 588 18.78 7.81 7.42
C ASN A 588 19.19 9.00 6.53
N GLU A 589 19.59 8.74 5.30
CA GLU A 589 19.87 9.77 4.30
C GLU A 589 18.57 10.47 3.87
N TRP A 590 17.50 9.70 3.64
CA TRP A 590 16.17 10.23 3.30
C TRP A 590 15.56 11.04 4.44
N LEU A 591 15.80 10.63 5.69
CA LEU A 591 15.39 11.42 6.86
C LEU A 591 16.00 12.82 6.80
N SER A 592 17.20 12.98 6.23
CA SER A 592 17.89 14.27 6.07
C SER A 592 17.95 15.08 7.36
N ALA A 593 18.20 14.40 8.50
CA ALA A 593 18.36 15.04 9.81
C ALA A 593 19.72 15.76 9.94
N THR A 594 20.06 16.55 8.91
CA THR A 594 21.26 17.39 8.78
C THR A 594 20.86 18.79 8.35
N THR A 595 21.74 19.75 8.45
CA THR A 595 21.50 21.13 7.97
C THR A 595 21.66 21.31 6.46
N GLY A 596 22.10 20.26 5.74
CA GLY A 596 22.15 20.21 4.29
C GLY A 596 20.76 20.18 3.65
N PRO A 597 20.67 20.17 2.31
CA PRO A 597 19.40 20.04 1.61
C PRO A 597 18.72 18.69 1.93
N ASP A 598 17.43 18.61 1.67
CA ASP A 598 16.72 17.34 1.72
C ASP A 598 17.05 16.48 0.49
N ASN A 599 17.05 15.16 0.67
CA ASN A 599 17.42 14.19 -0.36
C ASN A 599 16.20 13.68 -1.14
N TYR A 600 15.21 14.55 -1.36
CA TYR A 600 14.05 14.19 -2.17
C TYR A 600 14.47 13.88 -3.60
N ARG A 601 13.82 12.86 -4.15
CA ARG A 601 13.94 12.55 -5.56
C ARG A 601 12.73 13.08 -6.31
N ASN A 602 12.97 13.70 -7.46
CA ASN A 602 11.93 14.07 -8.38
C ASN A 602 11.92 13.08 -9.55
N PRO A 603 10.91 12.21 -9.65
CA PRO A 603 10.85 11.23 -10.73
C PRO A 603 10.68 11.86 -12.12
N GLY A 604 10.37 13.18 -12.18
CA GLY A 604 10.14 13.89 -13.41
C GLY A 604 8.84 13.49 -14.13
N PRO A 605 8.60 14.03 -15.31
CA PRO A 605 7.40 13.70 -16.09
C PRO A 605 7.45 12.26 -16.61
N ILE A 606 6.30 11.67 -16.83
CA ILE A 606 6.16 10.38 -17.53
C ILE A 606 6.60 10.58 -18.97
N ARG A 607 7.48 9.70 -19.46
CA ARG A 607 8.00 9.72 -20.83
C ARG A 607 7.75 8.38 -21.50
N PHE A 608 7.40 8.42 -22.78
CA PHE A 608 7.21 7.22 -23.61
C PHE A 608 8.50 6.69 -24.23
N GLU A 609 9.58 7.47 -24.19
CA GLU A 609 10.88 7.09 -24.71
C GLU A 609 11.97 7.25 -23.65
N GLY A 610 13.01 6.44 -23.76
CA GLY A 610 14.22 6.54 -22.94
C GLY A 610 14.59 5.26 -22.20
N LYS A 611 15.83 5.22 -21.75
CA LYS A 611 16.40 4.10 -20.97
C LYS A 611 16.44 4.41 -19.46
N ASN A 612 15.70 5.40 -19.02
CA ASN A 612 15.72 5.82 -17.63
C ASN A 612 15.07 4.71 -16.74
N ILE A 613 15.62 4.50 -15.57
CA ILE A 613 15.10 3.59 -14.54
C ILE A 613 13.64 3.91 -14.19
N ASN A 614 13.18 5.14 -14.36
CA ASN A 614 11.81 5.57 -14.10
C ASN A 614 10.78 5.09 -15.14
N VAL A 615 11.20 4.49 -16.24
CA VAL A 615 10.28 3.90 -17.24
C VAL A 615 9.84 2.48 -16.92
N ARG A 616 10.31 1.91 -15.81
CA ARG A 616 9.91 0.60 -15.30
C ARG A 616 9.90 0.60 -13.77
N PRO A 617 9.25 -0.37 -13.11
CA PRO A 617 9.26 -0.44 -11.64
C PRO A 617 10.68 -0.53 -11.08
N LEU A 618 10.99 0.32 -10.11
CA LEU A 618 12.29 0.27 -9.42
C LEU A 618 12.46 -1.00 -8.60
N THR A 619 11.38 -1.46 -7.96
CA THR A 619 11.39 -2.74 -7.24
C THR A 619 11.77 -3.89 -8.16
N LEU A 620 11.17 -3.94 -9.34
CA LEU A 620 11.50 -4.93 -10.36
C LEU A 620 12.98 -4.85 -10.76
N THR A 621 13.46 -3.66 -11.06
CA THR A 621 14.85 -3.42 -11.46
C THR A 621 15.82 -3.82 -10.35
N LEU A 622 15.60 -3.36 -9.13
CA LEU A 622 16.51 -3.62 -8.01
C LEU A 622 16.53 -5.08 -7.59
N ASN A 623 15.37 -5.74 -7.57
CA ASN A 623 15.29 -7.15 -7.19
C ASN A 623 16.00 -8.08 -8.18
N ASN A 624 16.01 -7.73 -9.47
CA ASN A 624 16.57 -8.60 -10.52
C ASN A 624 17.96 -8.16 -11.00
N LEU A 625 18.26 -6.85 -10.99
CA LEU A 625 19.53 -6.31 -11.51
C LEU A 625 20.46 -5.73 -10.43
N GLY A 626 19.99 -5.64 -9.18
CA GLY A 626 20.76 -5.21 -8.03
C GLY A 626 20.91 -3.69 -7.89
N ARG A 627 21.58 -3.28 -6.79
CA ARG A 627 21.70 -1.88 -6.32
C ARG A 627 22.46 -0.95 -7.27
N SER A 628 23.42 -1.47 -8.03
CA SER A 628 24.26 -0.66 -8.93
C SER A 628 23.47 0.13 -9.97
N LYS A 629 22.21 -0.27 -10.25
CA LYS A 629 21.36 0.41 -11.22
C LYS A 629 20.63 1.65 -10.69
N LEU A 630 20.74 1.97 -9.40
CA LEU A 630 20.21 3.23 -8.85
C LEU A 630 21.11 4.43 -9.16
N THR A 631 22.40 4.20 -9.36
CA THR A 631 23.40 5.26 -9.58
C THR A 631 23.49 5.75 -11.01
N ASP A 632 22.87 5.02 -11.94
CA ASP A 632 22.86 5.35 -13.38
C ASP A 632 21.69 6.28 -13.79
N SER A 633 21.00 6.89 -12.80
CA SER A 633 19.81 7.74 -13.01
C SER A 633 20.03 9.20 -12.67
#